data_04706a88cfd7c26c95cbc4185a564942
#
_entry.id   04706a88cfd7c26c95cbc4185a564942
#
_cell.length_a   1.000
_cell.length_b   1.000
_cell.length_c   1.000
_cell.angle_alpha   90.00
_cell.angle_beta   90.00
_cell.angle_gamma   90.00
#
_symmetry.space_group_name_H-M   'P 1'
#
loop_
_entity.id
_entity.type
_entity.pdbx_description
1 polymer ?
#
loop_
_entity_poly.entity_id
_entity_poly.type
_entity_poly.pdbx_seq_one_letter_code
_entity_poly.pdbx_strand_id
1 'polypeptide(L)'
;MTIDSNLYAKRRAQLAAKMAAQAPNSIAIIPTAPERQRNRDSDFLFRHDSYFYYLTGFTEPHAWLVLSSDGHATVFCQPKDLEREIWDGVRLGPDAAPSQLAVHNAWSVSALDAKLPVLLENKSVVWYPFATHKDLSARIEAGLNAVRARVRYGALCPEQQRDVCGILDEMRLVKDSHELDIMRRASQISAGAHVRAMKRSASMLRAGQDVREYHLDAELLHEFRQHGSQYPAYGSIVAGGANACVLHYRADAAPILSGDLVLIDAGCELDGYASDITRTFPANGKFSSAQRELYDLVWASQEAAIAATHEGARFVDPHEATVKVLAQGMLDVGLLDANKVGHVQDVIANRSYFQFYMHRTGHWLGMDVHDCGSYVEPSEVGTFSERKDPLSGELIKDRPSRILRPGMVLTIEPGIYVRPAPGVPERFHNIGIRIEDDAVVTAKGCELITRDVPVKADEIEALMRD
;
A
#
# COMPACT_ATOMS: atom_id res chain seq x y z
N MET A 1 -9.50 7.48 19.92
CA MET A 1 -9.15 8.76 19.22
C MET A 1 -10.36 9.64 19.07
N THR A 2 -10.20 10.95 19.16
CA THR A 2 -11.25 11.90 18.77
C THR A 2 -11.19 12.06 17.25
N ILE A 3 -12.28 11.73 16.56
CA ILE A 3 -12.39 11.89 15.10
C ILE A 3 -12.31 13.40 14.78
N ASP A 4 -11.36 13.83 13.94
CA ASP A 4 -11.39 15.19 13.38
C ASP A 4 -12.47 15.28 12.30
N SER A 5 -13.70 15.48 12.76
CA SER A 5 -14.88 15.53 11.90
C SER A 5 -14.80 16.59 10.80
N ASN A 6 -14.05 17.68 11.01
CA ASN A 6 -13.87 18.75 10.03
C ASN A 6 -13.03 18.30 8.83
N LEU A 7 -11.99 17.49 9.05
CA LEU A 7 -11.16 16.91 8.00
C LEU A 7 -12.02 16.07 7.06
N TYR A 8 -12.77 15.14 7.63
CA TYR A 8 -13.62 14.23 6.86
C TYR A 8 -14.78 14.95 6.16
N ALA A 9 -15.33 16.00 6.78
CA ALA A 9 -16.34 16.85 6.15
C ALA A 9 -15.77 17.57 4.90
N LYS A 10 -14.52 18.06 4.96
CA LYS A 10 -13.84 18.66 3.80
C LYS A 10 -13.70 17.65 2.66
N ARG A 11 -13.26 16.41 2.94
CA ARG A 11 -13.08 15.36 1.94
C ARG A 11 -14.43 15.00 1.29
N ARG A 12 -15.50 14.89 2.07
CA ARG A 12 -16.86 14.70 1.53
C ARG A 12 -17.31 15.86 0.65
N ALA A 13 -17.04 17.11 1.06
CA ALA A 13 -17.37 18.28 0.23
C ALA A 13 -16.60 18.30 -1.09
N GLN A 14 -15.32 17.91 -1.09
CA GLN A 14 -14.52 17.79 -2.32
C GLN A 14 -15.08 16.69 -3.24
N LEU A 15 -15.44 15.52 -2.71
CA LEU A 15 -16.05 14.46 -3.51
C LEU A 15 -17.38 14.93 -4.10
N ALA A 16 -18.25 15.56 -3.30
CA ALA A 16 -19.54 16.08 -3.74
C ALA A 16 -19.37 17.10 -4.88
N ALA A 17 -18.41 18.02 -4.77
CA ALA A 17 -18.12 18.99 -5.81
C ALA A 17 -17.63 18.35 -7.12
N LYS A 18 -16.75 17.31 -7.03
CA LYS A 18 -16.28 16.55 -8.21
C LYS A 18 -17.41 15.76 -8.87
N MET A 19 -18.31 15.17 -8.08
CA MET A 19 -19.50 14.51 -8.56
C MET A 19 -20.46 15.50 -9.25
N ALA A 20 -20.71 16.65 -8.63
CA ALA A 20 -21.58 17.69 -9.18
C ALA A 20 -21.06 18.23 -10.54
N ALA A 21 -19.75 18.39 -10.69
CA ALA A 21 -19.12 18.83 -11.93
C ALA A 21 -19.31 17.84 -13.10
N GLN A 22 -19.39 16.52 -12.79
CA GLN A 22 -19.57 15.47 -13.79
C GLN A 22 -21.03 15.06 -13.99
N ALA A 23 -21.84 15.13 -12.94
CA ALA A 23 -23.25 14.75 -12.93
C ALA A 23 -23.98 15.50 -11.81
N PRO A 24 -24.59 16.65 -12.11
CA PRO A 24 -25.41 17.37 -11.14
C PRO A 24 -26.57 16.52 -10.64
N ASN A 25 -26.98 16.73 -9.37
CA ASN A 25 -28.04 16.00 -8.71
C ASN A 25 -27.81 14.46 -8.65
N SER A 26 -26.55 14.06 -8.50
CA SER A 26 -26.14 12.66 -8.33
C SER A 26 -25.96 12.27 -6.87
N ILE A 27 -25.78 10.96 -6.60
CA ILE A 27 -25.63 10.42 -5.26
C ILE A 27 -24.58 9.31 -5.24
N ALA A 28 -23.72 9.27 -4.24
CA ALA A 28 -22.75 8.21 -4.01
C ALA A 28 -23.15 7.31 -2.82
N ILE A 29 -22.87 6.01 -2.94
CA ILE A 29 -23.15 5.00 -1.93
C ILE A 29 -21.85 4.23 -1.69
N ILE A 30 -21.27 4.38 -0.48
CA ILE A 30 -19.96 3.87 -0.14
C ILE A 30 -20.07 3.08 1.18
N PRO A 31 -20.01 1.75 1.13
CA PRO A 31 -20.00 0.91 2.33
C PRO A 31 -18.62 0.81 2.95
N THR A 32 -18.56 0.48 4.25
CA THR A 32 -17.33 -0.06 4.85
C THR A 32 -17.19 -1.56 4.55
N ALA A 33 -16.02 -2.12 4.88
CA ALA A 33 -15.79 -3.55 4.77
C ALA A 33 -16.75 -4.35 5.69
N PRO A 34 -17.13 -5.58 5.31
CA PRO A 34 -17.83 -6.48 6.21
C PRO A 34 -16.86 -7.15 7.19
N GLU A 35 -17.34 -7.53 8.36
CA GLU A 35 -16.63 -8.50 9.22
C GLU A 35 -16.46 -9.83 8.49
N ARG A 36 -15.33 -10.51 8.72
CA ARG A 36 -15.02 -11.78 8.07
C ARG A 36 -14.67 -12.85 9.09
N GLN A 37 -15.39 -13.96 9.01
CA GLN A 37 -15.11 -15.12 9.85
C GLN A 37 -13.74 -15.72 9.50
N ARG A 38 -12.95 -15.98 10.56
CA ARG A 38 -11.71 -16.75 10.50
C ARG A 38 -12.01 -18.25 10.59
N ASN A 39 -12.94 -18.61 11.47
CA ASN A 39 -13.48 -19.96 11.67
C ASN A 39 -14.95 -19.87 12.12
N ARG A 40 -15.53 -20.96 12.66
CA ARG A 40 -16.98 -21.07 12.95
C ARG A 40 -17.54 -19.98 13.86
N ASP A 41 -16.79 -19.54 14.87
CA ASP A 41 -17.25 -18.65 15.93
C ASP A 41 -16.22 -17.56 16.31
N SER A 42 -15.21 -17.37 15.46
CA SER A 42 -14.17 -16.36 15.64
C SER A 42 -13.92 -15.61 14.35
N ASP A 43 -13.84 -14.31 14.43
CA ASP A 43 -13.62 -13.42 13.30
C ASP A 43 -12.15 -13.02 13.17
N PHE A 44 -11.75 -12.63 11.97
CA PHE A 44 -10.53 -11.85 11.79
C PHE A 44 -10.70 -10.47 12.42
N LEU A 45 -9.60 -9.86 12.84
CA LEU A 45 -9.63 -8.47 13.28
C LEU A 45 -10.24 -7.60 12.18
N PHE A 46 -11.25 -6.82 12.56
CA PHE A 46 -11.94 -5.96 11.62
C PHE A 46 -11.04 -4.82 11.15
N ARG A 47 -10.96 -4.63 9.85
CA ARG A 47 -10.34 -3.47 9.22
C ARG A 47 -11.37 -2.82 8.30
N HIS A 48 -11.63 -1.53 8.49
CA HIS A 48 -12.55 -0.73 7.68
C HIS A 48 -12.13 -0.66 6.22
N ASP A 49 -13.07 -0.33 5.33
CA ASP A 49 -12.75 -0.01 3.93
C ASP A 49 -12.03 1.34 3.85
N SER A 50 -11.00 1.44 2.98
CA SER A 50 -10.17 2.63 2.87
C SER A 50 -10.92 3.84 2.32
N TYR A 51 -11.81 3.67 1.33
CA TYR A 51 -12.61 4.80 0.80
C TYR A 51 -13.63 5.30 1.82
N PHE A 52 -14.30 4.38 2.50
CA PHE A 52 -15.25 4.72 3.55
C PHE A 52 -14.57 5.49 4.69
N TYR A 53 -13.44 4.97 5.17
CA TYR A 53 -12.68 5.63 6.25
C TYR A 53 -12.12 6.98 5.82
N TYR A 54 -11.57 7.10 4.61
CA TYR A 54 -11.07 8.36 4.04
C TYR A 54 -12.12 9.48 4.08
N LEU A 55 -13.40 9.12 3.94
CA LEU A 55 -14.52 10.05 3.92
C LEU A 55 -15.20 10.26 5.27
N THR A 56 -15.00 9.36 6.24
CA THR A 56 -15.80 9.38 7.49
C THR A 56 -14.95 9.37 8.76
N GLY A 57 -13.76 8.79 8.73
CA GLY A 57 -12.98 8.47 9.95
C GLY A 57 -13.65 7.45 10.87
N PHE A 58 -14.72 6.78 10.41
CA PHE A 58 -15.51 5.87 11.20
C PHE A 58 -15.04 4.44 11.05
N THR A 59 -14.79 3.78 12.18
CA THR A 59 -14.12 2.47 12.23
C THR A 59 -15.03 1.30 12.59
N GLU A 60 -16.33 1.53 12.86
CA GLU A 60 -17.25 0.44 13.17
C GLU A 60 -17.68 -0.32 11.90
N PRO A 61 -17.88 -1.65 11.99
CA PRO A 61 -18.37 -2.46 10.88
C PRO A 61 -19.82 -2.16 10.52
N HIS A 62 -20.27 -2.70 9.39
CA HIS A 62 -21.64 -2.62 8.89
C HIS A 62 -22.16 -1.18 8.72
N ALA A 63 -21.29 -0.25 8.35
CA ALA A 63 -21.66 1.15 8.12
C ALA A 63 -21.66 1.49 6.62
N TRP A 64 -22.45 2.50 6.27
CA TRP A 64 -22.60 3.01 4.91
C TRP A 64 -22.63 4.53 4.91
N LEU A 65 -21.93 5.13 3.96
CA LEU A 65 -22.04 6.57 3.66
C LEU A 65 -22.88 6.74 2.39
N VAL A 66 -23.88 7.58 2.45
CA VAL A 66 -24.63 8.07 1.30
C VAL A 66 -24.40 9.56 1.20
N LEU A 67 -23.81 10.00 0.07
CA LEU A 67 -23.39 11.38 -0.17
C LEU A 67 -24.03 11.91 -1.45
N SER A 68 -24.86 12.94 -1.35
CA SER A 68 -25.40 13.64 -2.52
C SER A 68 -24.40 14.66 -3.06
N SER A 69 -24.48 14.96 -4.35
CA SER A 69 -23.61 15.94 -5.02
C SER A 69 -23.84 17.41 -4.55
N ASP A 70 -24.88 17.68 -3.79
CA ASP A 70 -25.11 18.95 -3.08
C ASP A 70 -24.39 19.02 -1.71
N GLY A 71 -23.67 17.95 -1.35
CA GLY A 71 -22.93 17.83 -0.09
C GLY A 71 -23.71 17.20 1.07
N HIS A 72 -24.99 16.89 0.87
CA HIS A 72 -25.77 16.23 1.93
C HIS A 72 -25.28 14.82 2.20
N ALA A 73 -24.78 14.56 3.42
CA ALA A 73 -24.21 13.31 3.87
C ALA A 73 -25.13 12.60 4.88
N THR A 74 -25.38 11.31 4.65
CA THR A 74 -26.11 10.42 5.54
C THR A 74 -25.28 9.19 5.85
N VAL A 75 -25.17 8.81 7.14
CA VAL A 75 -24.51 7.58 7.55
C VAL A 75 -25.55 6.58 8.04
N PHE A 76 -25.39 5.34 7.62
CA PHE A 76 -26.07 4.19 8.21
C PHE A 76 -25.06 3.45 9.07
N CYS A 77 -25.38 3.21 10.33
CA CYS A 77 -24.51 2.51 11.28
C CYS A 77 -25.32 1.59 12.20
N GLN A 78 -24.62 0.77 12.96
CA GLN A 78 -25.28 -0.09 13.95
C GLN A 78 -25.96 0.75 15.03
N PRO A 79 -27.19 0.40 15.44
CA PRO A 79 -27.83 1.07 16.57
C PRO A 79 -27.15 0.72 17.88
N LYS A 80 -27.32 1.56 18.90
CA LYS A 80 -27.01 1.19 20.28
C LYS A 80 -27.84 -0.01 20.70
N ASP A 81 -27.18 -0.99 21.28
CA ASP A 81 -27.78 -2.21 21.80
C ASP A 81 -27.02 -2.60 23.08
N LEU A 82 -27.63 -2.34 24.24
CA LEU A 82 -26.98 -2.54 25.54
C LEU A 82 -26.58 -4.00 25.80
N GLU A 83 -27.35 -4.97 25.28
CA GLU A 83 -26.99 -6.37 25.40
C GLU A 83 -25.78 -6.73 24.56
N ARG A 84 -25.73 -6.24 23.31
CA ARG A 84 -24.58 -6.42 22.40
C ARG A 84 -23.35 -5.66 22.88
N GLU A 85 -23.51 -4.45 23.43
CA GLU A 85 -22.38 -3.66 23.94
C GLU A 85 -21.65 -4.33 25.11
N ILE A 86 -22.30 -5.26 25.82
CA ILE A 86 -21.66 -6.09 26.84
C ILE A 86 -20.65 -7.07 26.20
N TRP A 87 -20.88 -7.49 24.97
CA TRP A 87 -20.03 -8.47 24.26
C TRP A 87 -19.04 -7.81 23.34
N ASP A 88 -19.48 -6.81 22.56
CA ASP A 88 -18.73 -6.27 21.42
C ASP A 88 -18.15 -4.87 21.71
N GLY A 89 -18.46 -4.27 22.85
CA GLY A 89 -18.06 -2.91 23.20
C GLY A 89 -19.07 -1.84 22.78
N VAL A 90 -18.80 -0.61 23.21
CA VAL A 90 -19.69 0.54 23.01
C VAL A 90 -19.74 0.94 21.54
N ARG A 91 -20.95 1.14 21.00
CA ARG A 91 -21.21 1.63 19.65
C ARG A 91 -21.58 3.11 19.66
N LEU A 92 -21.23 3.83 18.59
CA LEU A 92 -21.58 5.22 18.41
C LEU A 92 -23.11 5.41 18.34
N GLY A 93 -23.77 4.63 17.49
CA GLY A 93 -25.19 4.69 17.24
C GLY A 93 -25.64 5.88 16.38
N PRO A 94 -26.83 5.78 15.75
CA PRO A 94 -27.36 6.81 14.86
C PRO A 94 -27.58 8.18 15.53
N ASP A 95 -27.90 8.21 16.82
CA ASP A 95 -28.23 9.46 17.53
C ASP A 95 -26.98 10.35 17.72
N ALA A 96 -25.83 9.76 17.98
CA ALA A 96 -24.57 10.48 18.15
C ALA A 96 -23.80 10.72 16.84
N ALA A 97 -24.02 9.91 15.82
CA ALA A 97 -23.28 9.95 14.56
C ALA A 97 -23.34 11.32 13.85
N PRO A 98 -24.47 12.07 13.78
CA PRO A 98 -24.50 13.36 13.12
C PRO A 98 -23.49 14.35 13.70
N SER A 99 -23.39 14.45 15.02
CA SER A 99 -22.46 15.38 15.67
C SER A 99 -21.02 14.89 15.65
N GLN A 100 -20.78 13.58 15.85
CA GLN A 100 -19.43 13.02 15.94
C GLN A 100 -18.75 12.89 14.57
N LEU A 101 -19.52 12.62 13.51
CA LEU A 101 -19.02 12.44 12.15
C LEU A 101 -19.24 13.68 11.26
N ALA A 102 -19.85 14.74 11.78
CA ALA A 102 -20.27 15.93 11.02
C ALA A 102 -21.04 15.55 9.76
N VAL A 103 -22.06 14.72 9.89
CA VAL A 103 -23.00 14.33 8.83
C VAL A 103 -24.39 14.91 9.11
N HIS A 104 -25.21 15.07 8.07
CA HIS A 104 -26.51 15.70 8.19
C HIS A 104 -27.54 14.77 8.84
N ASN A 105 -27.48 13.48 8.50
CA ASN A 105 -28.39 12.46 9.02
C ASN A 105 -27.64 11.18 9.37
N ALA A 106 -28.18 10.42 10.30
CA ALA A 106 -27.78 9.05 10.54
C ALA A 106 -28.99 8.17 10.82
N TRP A 107 -28.91 6.92 10.40
CA TRP A 107 -29.95 5.91 10.51
C TRP A 107 -29.36 4.56 10.95
N SER A 108 -30.19 3.75 11.60
CA SER A 108 -29.81 2.35 11.79
C SER A 108 -29.57 1.66 10.44
N VAL A 109 -28.52 0.85 10.36
CA VAL A 109 -28.20 0.07 9.14
C VAL A 109 -29.35 -0.86 8.73
N SER A 110 -30.19 -1.29 9.67
CA SER A 110 -31.40 -2.08 9.38
C SER A 110 -32.44 -1.33 8.53
N ALA A 111 -32.38 0.01 8.51
CA ALA A 111 -33.26 0.84 7.70
C ALA A 111 -32.73 1.07 6.26
N LEU A 112 -31.50 0.60 5.92
CA LEU A 112 -30.85 0.88 4.66
C LEU A 112 -31.71 0.53 3.46
N ASP A 113 -32.19 -0.72 3.38
CA ASP A 113 -32.93 -1.21 2.21
C ASP A 113 -34.28 -0.47 2.02
N ALA A 114 -34.90 -0.02 3.12
CA ALA A 114 -36.14 0.78 3.06
C ALA A 114 -35.86 2.26 2.68
N LYS A 115 -34.74 2.82 3.10
CA LYS A 115 -34.38 4.22 2.85
C LYS A 115 -33.68 4.43 1.50
N LEU A 116 -32.93 3.45 1.03
CA LEU A 116 -32.16 3.56 -0.20
C LEU A 116 -33.00 3.98 -1.42
N PRO A 117 -34.19 3.39 -1.70
CA PRO A 117 -35.03 3.85 -2.79
C PRO A 117 -35.45 5.32 -2.66
N VAL A 118 -35.71 5.80 -1.45
CA VAL A 118 -36.10 7.21 -1.20
C VAL A 118 -34.93 8.15 -1.49
N LEU A 119 -33.71 7.76 -1.14
CA LEU A 119 -32.49 8.54 -1.40
C LEU A 119 -32.10 8.54 -2.87
N LEU A 120 -32.40 7.47 -3.61
CA LEU A 120 -32.14 7.34 -5.05
C LEU A 120 -33.17 8.05 -5.91
N GLU A 121 -34.39 8.25 -5.41
CA GLU A 121 -35.48 8.89 -6.15
C GLU A 121 -35.09 10.29 -6.62
N ASN A 122 -35.37 10.59 -7.90
CA ASN A 122 -35.10 11.88 -8.55
C ASN A 122 -33.60 12.24 -8.67
N LYS A 123 -32.67 11.28 -8.47
CA LYS A 123 -31.26 11.47 -8.75
C LYS A 123 -30.95 11.16 -10.22
N SER A 124 -29.95 11.83 -10.78
CA SER A 124 -29.52 11.65 -12.19
C SER A 124 -28.61 10.43 -12.34
N VAL A 125 -27.65 10.25 -11.41
CA VAL A 125 -26.63 9.21 -11.43
C VAL A 125 -26.46 8.64 -10.02
N VAL A 126 -26.25 7.34 -9.93
CA VAL A 126 -25.76 6.70 -8.72
C VAL A 126 -24.29 6.31 -8.91
N TRP A 127 -23.44 6.75 -7.97
CA TRP A 127 -22.02 6.43 -7.89
C TRP A 127 -21.81 5.39 -6.78
N TYR A 128 -20.98 4.38 -7.04
CA TYR A 128 -20.55 3.43 -6.02
C TYR A 128 -19.25 2.74 -6.45
N PRO A 129 -18.45 2.16 -5.54
CA PRO A 129 -17.22 1.46 -5.92
C PRO A 129 -17.56 0.14 -6.62
N PHE A 130 -17.23 0.02 -7.91
CA PHE A 130 -17.51 -1.16 -8.71
C PHE A 130 -16.62 -2.33 -8.29
N ALA A 131 -17.21 -3.52 -8.16
CA ALA A 131 -16.54 -4.79 -7.90
C ALA A 131 -15.68 -4.86 -6.61
N THR A 132 -15.73 -3.86 -5.75
CA THR A 132 -14.96 -3.85 -4.49
C THR A 132 -15.67 -4.55 -3.34
N HIS A 133 -17.00 -4.53 -3.33
CA HIS A 133 -17.83 -5.14 -2.30
C HIS A 133 -18.79 -6.17 -2.90
N LYS A 134 -18.79 -7.39 -2.31
CA LYS A 134 -19.73 -8.44 -2.69
C LYS A 134 -21.17 -7.94 -2.47
N ASP A 135 -22.06 -8.27 -3.41
CA ASP A 135 -23.50 -7.99 -3.38
C ASP A 135 -23.89 -6.49 -3.40
N LEU A 136 -22.93 -5.55 -3.48
CA LEU A 136 -23.22 -4.11 -3.54
C LEU A 136 -24.05 -3.78 -4.76
N SER A 137 -23.64 -4.23 -5.94
CA SER A 137 -24.37 -3.97 -7.21
C SER A 137 -25.79 -4.48 -7.16
N ALA A 138 -26.01 -5.70 -6.62
CA ALA A 138 -27.35 -6.28 -6.48
C ALA A 138 -28.24 -5.45 -5.54
N ARG A 139 -27.69 -4.92 -4.46
CA ARG A 139 -28.43 -4.04 -3.54
C ARG A 139 -28.80 -2.71 -4.17
N ILE A 140 -27.89 -2.11 -4.95
CA ILE A 140 -28.15 -0.87 -5.71
C ILE A 140 -29.28 -1.15 -6.74
N GLU A 141 -29.21 -2.24 -7.50
CA GLU A 141 -30.23 -2.62 -8.47
C GLU A 141 -31.60 -2.85 -7.80
N ALA A 142 -31.65 -3.49 -6.64
CA ALA A 142 -32.89 -3.65 -5.87
C ALA A 142 -33.50 -2.28 -5.49
N GLY A 143 -32.67 -1.33 -5.04
CA GLY A 143 -33.08 0.05 -4.76
C GLY A 143 -33.63 0.76 -6.00
N LEU A 144 -32.94 0.68 -7.14
CA LEU A 144 -33.39 1.24 -8.42
C LEU A 144 -34.70 0.63 -8.90
N ASN A 145 -34.88 -0.68 -8.76
CA ASN A 145 -36.14 -1.36 -9.08
C ASN A 145 -37.30 -0.89 -8.21
N ALA A 146 -37.04 -0.67 -6.92
CA ALA A 146 -38.04 -0.10 -6.03
C ALA A 146 -38.45 1.33 -6.41
N VAL A 147 -37.50 2.16 -6.91
CA VAL A 147 -37.82 3.48 -7.48
C VAL A 147 -38.68 3.34 -8.76
N ARG A 148 -38.29 2.44 -9.68
CA ARG A 148 -39.06 2.18 -10.92
C ARG A 148 -40.51 1.75 -10.64
N ALA A 149 -40.76 1.01 -9.58
CA ALA A 149 -42.10 0.63 -9.17
C ALA A 149 -43.00 1.84 -8.80
N ARG A 150 -42.39 2.99 -8.48
CA ARG A 150 -43.03 4.24 -8.07
C ARG A 150 -43.15 5.29 -9.20
N VAL A 151 -42.74 4.97 -10.41
CA VAL A 151 -42.78 5.90 -11.57
C VAL A 151 -44.22 6.39 -11.84
N ARG A 152 -45.23 5.57 -11.61
CA ARG A 152 -46.66 5.98 -11.75
C ARG A 152 -47.06 7.10 -10.78
N TYR A 153 -46.30 7.30 -9.71
CA TYR A 153 -46.50 8.35 -8.72
C TYR A 153 -45.51 9.54 -8.91
N GLY A 154 -44.83 9.60 -10.07
CA GLY A 154 -43.94 10.70 -10.44
C GLY A 154 -42.48 10.54 -10.00
N ALA A 155 -42.09 9.39 -9.43
CA ALA A 155 -40.70 9.14 -9.10
C ALA A 155 -39.83 8.98 -10.36
N LEU A 156 -38.67 9.65 -10.39
CA LEU A 156 -37.66 9.47 -11.45
C LEU A 156 -36.55 8.54 -10.95
N CYS A 157 -36.26 7.50 -11.72
CA CYS A 157 -35.16 6.59 -11.42
C CYS A 157 -33.85 7.09 -12.04
N PRO A 158 -32.70 7.00 -11.33
CA PRO A 158 -31.40 7.25 -11.93
C PRO A 158 -31.20 6.45 -13.21
N GLU A 159 -30.72 7.12 -14.25
CA GLU A 159 -30.51 6.49 -15.56
C GLU A 159 -29.11 5.90 -15.74
N GLN A 160 -28.16 6.33 -14.90
CA GLN A 160 -26.76 5.94 -15.02
C GLN A 160 -26.21 5.43 -13.68
N GLN A 161 -25.31 4.45 -13.79
CA GLN A 161 -24.44 3.99 -12.73
C GLN A 161 -23.00 4.31 -13.10
N ARG A 162 -22.22 4.85 -12.18
CA ARG A 162 -20.81 5.23 -12.40
C ARG A 162 -19.93 4.75 -11.27
N ASP A 163 -18.70 4.41 -11.61
CA ASP A 163 -17.67 4.04 -10.62
C ASP A 163 -17.15 5.32 -9.94
N VAL A 164 -17.18 5.33 -8.60
CA VAL A 164 -16.64 6.42 -7.79
C VAL A 164 -15.14 6.29 -7.54
N CYS A 165 -14.57 5.09 -7.74
CA CYS A 165 -13.17 4.81 -7.43
C CYS A 165 -12.22 5.78 -8.12
N GLY A 166 -12.39 6.03 -9.42
CA GLY A 166 -11.48 6.93 -10.14
C GLY A 166 -11.44 8.37 -9.60
N ILE A 167 -12.52 8.86 -8.97
CA ILE A 167 -12.53 10.16 -8.30
C ILE A 167 -11.78 10.07 -6.97
N LEU A 168 -12.05 9.03 -6.19
CA LEU A 168 -11.44 8.82 -4.87
C LEU A 168 -9.95 8.51 -4.96
N ASP A 169 -9.54 7.73 -5.96
CA ASP A 169 -8.13 7.42 -6.22
C ASP A 169 -7.31 8.69 -6.44
N GLU A 170 -7.81 9.60 -7.28
CA GLU A 170 -7.14 10.88 -7.52
C GLU A 170 -7.16 11.81 -6.29
N MET A 171 -8.15 11.69 -5.42
CA MET A 171 -8.19 12.44 -4.15
C MET A 171 -7.20 11.89 -3.13
N ARG A 172 -7.01 10.56 -3.09
CA ARG A 172 -6.11 9.87 -2.15
C ARG A 172 -4.64 9.90 -2.61
N LEU A 173 -4.38 10.07 -3.90
CA LEU A 173 -3.04 10.01 -4.46
C LEU A 173 -2.11 11.11 -3.89
N VAL A 174 -2.63 12.31 -3.69
CA VAL A 174 -1.88 13.43 -3.09
C VAL A 174 -2.29 13.58 -1.63
N LYS A 175 -1.40 13.21 -0.73
CA LYS A 175 -1.64 13.21 0.71
C LYS A 175 -1.62 14.62 1.28
N ASP A 176 -2.56 14.91 2.16
CA ASP A 176 -2.57 16.15 2.95
C ASP A 176 -1.59 16.05 4.15
N SER A 177 -1.41 17.15 4.88
CA SER A 177 -0.47 17.19 6.02
C SER A 177 -0.83 16.22 7.14
N HIS A 178 -2.12 15.99 7.37
CA HIS A 178 -2.59 15.05 8.40
C HIS A 178 -2.25 13.60 8.02
N GLU A 179 -2.45 13.23 6.76
CA GLU A 179 -2.09 11.91 6.22
C GLU A 179 -0.57 11.68 6.32
N LEU A 180 0.22 12.66 5.89
CA LEU A 180 1.69 12.59 5.98
C LEU A 180 2.20 12.48 7.43
N ASP A 181 1.57 13.15 8.39
CA ASP A 181 1.95 13.04 9.80
C ASP A 181 1.69 11.64 10.37
N ILE A 182 0.57 11.00 9.98
CA ILE A 182 0.30 9.61 10.36
C ILE A 182 1.31 8.66 9.71
N MET A 183 1.59 8.83 8.40
CA MET A 183 2.55 7.99 7.68
C MET A 183 3.97 8.12 8.25
N ARG A 184 4.43 9.32 8.62
CA ARG A 184 5.72 9.49 9.32
C ARG A 184 5.78 8.75 10.65
N ARG A 185 4.70 8.80 11.44
CA ARG A 185 4.61 8.06 12.72
C ARG A 185 4.62 6.54 12.47
N ALA A 186 3.87 6.05 11.49
CA ALA A 186 3.88 4.64 11.10
C ALA A 186 5.30 4.19 10.68
N SER A 187 5.97 5.01 9.87
CA SER A 187 7.35 4.77 9.42
C SER A 187 8.35 4.73 10.58
N GLN A 188 8.23 5.61 11.57
CA GLN A 188 9.08 5.61 12.77
C GLN A 188 8.89 4.32 13.60
N ILE A 189 7.65 3.87 13.77
CA ILE A 189 7.34 2.61 14.47
C ILE A 189 7.97 1.44 13.71
N SER A 190 7.81 1.40 12.39
CA SER A 190 8.35 0.33 11.54
C SER A 190 9.87 0.34 11.53
N ALA A 191 10.52 1.50 11.48
CA ALA A 191 11.97 1.63 11.58
C ALA A 191 12.50 1.08 12.92
N GLY A 192 11.82 1.41 14.03
CA GLY A 192 12.13 0.84 15.36
C GLY A 192 12.04 -0.69 15.38
N ALA A 193 11.03 -1.25 14.72
CA ALA A 193 10.83 -2.69 14.62
C ALA A 193 11.97 -3.39 13.85
N HIS A 194 12.41 -2.82 12.73
CA HIS A 194 13.57 -3.33 11.98
C HIS A 194 14.85 -3.28 12.80
N VAL A 195 15.13 -2.16 13.48
CA VAL A 195 16.29 -2.01 14.38
C VAL A 195 16.26 -3.09 15.47
N ARG A 196 15.10 -3.32 16.06
CA ARG A 196 14.89 -4.35 17.10
C ARG A 196 15.16 -5.76 16.55
N ALA A 197 14.64 -6.10 15.37
CA ALA A 197 14.86 -7.39 14.73
C ALA A 197 16.33 -7.62 14.38
N MET A 198 17.05 -6.63 13.86
CA MET A 198 18.49 -6.71 13.57
C MET A 198 19.30 -7.00 14.83
N LYS A 199 19.10 -6.25 15.90
CA LYS A 199 19.79 -6.46 17.19
C LYS A 199 19.47 -7.83 17.77
N ARG A 200 18.21 -8.25 17.69
CA ARG A 200 17.77 -9.55 18.21
C ARG A 200 18.42 -10.71 17.48
N SER A 201 18.48 -10.67 16.14
CA SER A 201 19.16 -11.69 15.33
C SER A 201 20.60 -11.91 15.78
N ALA A 202 21.39 -10.85 15.81
CA ALA A 202 22.82 -10.92 16.20
C ALA A 202 22.99 -11.40 17.66
N SER A 203 22.16 -10.91 18.57
CA SER A 203 22.26 -11.27 20.00
C SER A 203 21.93 -12.74 20.24
N MET A 204 20.91 -13.29 19.58
CA MET A 204 20.53 -14.70 19.69
C MET A 204 21.61 -15.61 19.12
N LEU A 205 22.19 -15.27 17.95
CA LEU A 205 23.27 -16.06 17.35
C LEU A 205 24.55 -16.01 18.21
N ARG A 206 24.91 -14.85 18.77
CA ARG A 206 26.05 -14.76 19.70
C ARG A 206 25.85 -15.60 20.96
N ALA A 207 24.60 -15.76 21.42
CA ALA A 207 24.25 -16.61 22.55
C ALA A 207 24.15 -18.10 22.19
N GLY A 208 24.42 -18.49 20.94
CA GLY A 208 24.31 -19.88 20.47
C GLY A 208 22.87 -20.41 20.43
N GLN A 209 21.88 -19.56 20.36
CA GLN A 209 20.48 -19.95 20.30
C GLN A 209 20.07 -20.38 18.87
N ASP A 210 19.07 -21.27 18.77
CA ASP A 210 18.40 -21.56 17.49
C ASP A 210 17.57 -20.33 17.08
N VAL A 211 17.95 -19.69 15.97
CA VAL A 211 17.25 -18.52 15.44
C VAL A 211 16.38 -18.96 14.27
N ARG A 212 15.12 -18.55 14.29
CA ARG A 212 14.15 -18.83 13.23
C ARG A 212 13.47 -17.55 12.78
N GLU A 213 12.94 -17.56 11.57
CA GLU A 213 12.27 -16.42 10.95
C GLU A 213 11.15 -15.86 11.84
N TYR A 214 10.32 -16.72 12.43
CA TYR A 214 9.24 -16.29 13.33
C TYR A 214 9.72 -15.60 14.62
N HIS A 215 10.96 -15.82 15.06
CA HIS A 215 11.49 -15.08 16.19
C HIS A 215 11.65 -13.59 15.87
N LEU A 216 12.07 -13.29 14.64
CA LEU A 216 12.23 -11.90 14.19
C LEU A 216 10.87 -11.27 13.84
N ASP A 217 9.94 -12.03 13.24
CA ASP A 217 8.56 -11.57 13.03
C ASP A 217 7.88 -11.22 14.35
N ALA A 218 8.07 -12.03 15.40
CA ALA A 218 7.55 -11.71 16.73
C ALA A 218 8.09 -10.39 17.30
N GLU A 219 9.37 -10.05 17.04
CA GLU A 219 9.95 -8.77 17.45
C GLU A 219 9.34 -7.60 16.68
N LEU A 220 9.04 -7.77 15.38
CA LEU A 220 8.36 -6.76 14.55
C LEU A 220 6.96 -6.49 15.10
N LEU A 221 6.15 -7.53 15.26
CA LEU A 221 4.78 -7.44 15.77
C LEU A 221 4.73 -6.84 17.18
N HIS A 222 5.68 -7.20 18.05
CA HIS A 222 5.78 -6.60 19.39
C HIS A 222 5.97 -5.09 19.31
N GLU A 223 6.91 -4.64 18.50
CA GLU A 223 7.22 -3.20 18.37
C GLU A 223 6.03 -2.43 17.80
N PHE A 224 5.39 -2.96 16.75
CA PHE A 224 4.18 -2.36 16.18
C PHE A 224 3.10 -2.16 17.26
N ARG A 225 2.78 -3.22 18.00
CA ARG A 225 1.73 -3.19 19.04
C ARG A 225 2.11 -2.32 20.23
N GLN A 226 3.39 -2.33 20.65
CA GLN A 226 3.89 -1.53 21.77
C GLN A 226 3.68 -0.02 21.52
N HIS A 227 3.74 0.41 20.27
CA HIS A 227 3.58 1.82 19.87
C HIS A 227 2.19 2.18 19.33
N GLY A 228 1.20 1.28 19.47
CA GLY A 228 -0.19 1.57 19.21
C GLY A 228 -0.65 1.33 17.76
N SER A 229 0.19 0.76 16.90
CA SER A 229 -0.26 0.27 15.60
C SER A 229 -1.35 -0.79 15.79
N GLN A 230 -2.40 -0.72 15.00
CA GLN A 230 -3.52 -1.65 15.08
C GLN A 230 -3.19 -2.97 14.40
N TYR A 231 -2.48 -2.91 13.27
CA TYR A 231 -2.18 -4.05 12.39
C TYR A 231 -0.77 -3.92 11.79
N PRO A 232 -0.14 -5.02 11.35
CA PRO A 232 0.82 -4.94 10.25
C PRO A 232 0.07 -4.49 8.99
N ALA A 233 0.69 -3.64 8.16
CA ALA A 233 0.08 -3.14 6.91
C ALA A 233 -0.13 -4.27 5.90
N TYR A 234 0.72 -5.30 5.97
CA TYR A 234 0.68 -6.54 5.19
C TYR A 234 1.34 -7.67 5.97
N GLY A 235 1.24 -8.90 5.47
CA GLY A 235 1.93 -10.04 6.11
C GLY A 235 3.44 -9.88 5.97
N SER A 236 4.14 -9.70 7.07
CA SER A 236 5.60 -9.51 7.08
C SER A 236 6.32 -10.62 6.33
N ILE A 237 7.35 -10.26 5.58
CA ILE A 237 8.31 -11.16 4.96
C ILE A 237 9.55 -11.18 5.85
N VAL A 238 9.89 -12.34 6.37
CA VAL A 238 11.14 -12.58 7.10
C VAL A 238 11.84 -13.77 6.45
N ALA A 239 12.84 -13.52 5.65
CA ALA A 239 13.45 -14.50 4.76
C ALA A 239 14.95 -14.67 5.05
N GLY A 240 15.34 -15.82 5.62
CA GLY A 240 16.74 -16.19 5.90
C GLY A 240 17.40 -16.88 4.71
N GLY A 241 18.66 -16.53 4.41
CA GLY A 241 19.47 -17.18 3.39
C GLY A 241 18.81 -17.23 2.01
N ALA A 242 18.68 -18.42 1.43
CA ALA A 242 18.11 -18.63 0.09
C ALA A 242 16.64 -18.19 -0.04
N ASN A 243 15.89 -18.15 1.07
CA ASN A 243 14.49 -17.71 1.08
C ASN A 243 14.36 -16.23 0.65
N ALA A 244 15.39 -15.42 0.88
CA ALA A 244 15.45 -14.03 0.41
C ALA A 244 15.36 -13.87 -1.12
N CYS A 245 15.56 -14.95 -1.88
CA CYS A 245 15.36 -14.97 -3.33
C CYS A 245 13.90 -15.25 -3.74
N VAL A 246 12.95 -15.35 -2.79
CA VAL A 246 11.52 -15.49 -3.04
C VAL A 246 10.84 -14.17 -2.68
N LEU A 247 10.34 -13.44 -3.67
CA LEU A 247 9.90 -12.04 -3.52
C LEU A 247 8.83 -11.84 -2.45
N HIS A 248 7.80 -12.70 -2.43
CA HIS A 248 6.74 -12.70 -1.41
C HIS A 248 6.80 -13.99 -0.57
N TYR A 249 7.95 -14.20 0.09
CA TYR A 249 8.15 -15.33 0.97
C TYR A 249 7.13 -15.34 2.12
N ARG A 250 6.53 -16.48 2.39
CA ARG A 250 5.43 -16.60 3.35
C ARG A 250 5.60 -17.68 4.42
N ALA A 251 6.61 -18.52 4.27
CA ALA A 251 6.92 -19.51 5.29
C ALA A 251 7.84 -18.82 6.32
N ASP A 252 7.55 -18.92 7.58
CA ASP A 252 8.19 -18.16 8.65
C ASP A 252 8.96 -19.03 9.65
N ALA A 253 9.19 -20.29 9.31
CA ALA A 253 9.71 -21.28 10.24
C ALA A 253 11.15 -21.76 9.93
N ALA A 254 11.78 -21.28 8.88
CA ALA A 254 13.13 -21.71 8.51
C ALA A 254 14.17 -21.23 9.52
N PRO A 255 15.23 -22.03 9.75
CA PRO A 255 16.36 -21.60 10.58
C PRO A 255 17.15 -20.49 9.88
N ILE A 256 17.63 -19.54 10.65
CA ILE A 256 18.55 -18.50 10.24
C ILE A 256 19.93 -18.85 10.76
N LEU A 257 20.89 -19.07 9.85
CA LEU A 257 22.23 -19.51 10.19
C LEU A 257 23.22 -18.36 10.28
N SER A 258 24.29 -18.54 11.05
CA SER A 258 25.39 -17.60 11.06
C SER A 258 26.03 -17.52 9.65
N GLY A 259 26.06 -16.29 9.08
CA GLY A 259 26.53 -16.06 7.71
C GLY A 259 25.42 -15.90 6.67
N ASP A 260 24.17 -16.22 7.01
CA ASP A 260 23.03 -15.88 6.16
C ASP A 260 22.81 -14.37 6.10
N LEU A 261 22.24 -13.90 4.98
CA LEU A 261 21.50 -12.64 4.95
C LEU A 261 20.06 -12.90 5.42
N VAL A 262 19.50 -11.92 6.11
CA VAL A 262 18.08 -11.87 6.44
C VAL A 262 17.48 -10.68 5.71
N LEU A 263 16.51 -10.94 4.85
CA LEU A 263 15.68 -9.93 4.24
C LEU A 263 14.38 -9.83 5.05
N ILE A 264 14.13 -8.66 5.61
CA ILE A 264 12.85 -8.34 6.25
C ILE A 264 12.18 -7.25 5.43
N ASP A 265 10.92 -7.53 5.04
CA ASP A 265 10.02 -6.60 4.40
C ASP A 265 8.76 -6.54 5.27
N ALA A 266 8.62 -5.43 6.01
CA ALA A 266 7.60 -5.28 7.03
C ALA A 266 7.31 -3.82 7.33
N GLY A 267 6.04 -3.52 7.43
CA GLY A 267 5.54 -2.21 7.84
C GLY A 267 4.28 -2.32 8.69
N CYS A 268 4.03 -1.34 9.52
CA CYS A 268 2.82 -1.28 10.33
C CYS A 268 1.73 -0.43 9.68
N GLU A 269 0.47 -0.71 10.01
CA GLU A 269 -0.65 0.20 9.75
C GLU A 269 -0.96 0.99 11.03
N LEU A 270 -0.92 2.30 10.95
CA LEU A 270 -1.32 3.22 12.02
C LEU A 270 -2.45 4.10 11.54
N ASP A 271 -3.58 4.08 12.26
CA ASP A 271 -4.75 4.92 11.94
C ASP A 271 -5.21 4.81 10.48
N GLY A 272 -5.11 3.59 9.90
CA GLY A 272 -5.51 3.28 8.55
C GLY A 272 -4.47 3.65 7.46
N TYR A 273 -3.24 4.04 7.82
CA TYR A 273 -2.15 4.33 6.88
C TYR A 273 -0.99 3.36 7.05
N ALA A 274 -0.49 2.85 5.93
CA ALA A 274 0.61 1.93 5.86
C ALA A 274 1.97 2.63 5.91
N SER A 275 2.99 1.90 6.34
CA SER A 275 4.40 2.12 6.04
C SER A 275 4.96 0.86 5.39
N ASP A 276 6.03 1.01 4.62
CA ASP A 276 6.65 -0.09 3.87
C ASP A 276 8.18 0.02 3.94
N ILE A 277 8.83 -0.98 4.52
CA ILE A 277 10.28 -0.98 4.71
C ILE A 277 10.84 -2.35 4.39
N THR A 278 11.78 -2.41 3.46
CA THR A 278 12.65 -3.57 3.36
C THR A 278 14.07 -3.24 3.79
N ARG A 279 14.63 -4.09 4.62
CA ARG A 279 16.06 -4.12 4.96
C ARG A 279 16.61 -5.53 4.82
N THR A 280 17.81 -5.61 4.24
CA THR A 280 18.59 -6.84 4.20
C THR A 280 19.85 -6.66 5.05
N PHE A 281 20.13 -7.58 5.95
CA PHE A 281 21.24 -7.49 6.88
C PHE A 281 21.87 -8.88 7.15
N PRO A 282 23.16 -8.96 7.52
CA PRO A 282 23.78 -10.23 7.88
C PRO A 282 23.29 -10.71 9.25
N ALA A 283 22.80 -11.94 9.35
CA ALA A 283 22.20 -12.48 10.56
C ALA A 283 23.11 -12.35 11.80
N ASN A 284 24.41 -12.54 11.62
CA ASN A 284 25.43 -12.44 12.66
C ASN A 284 26.05 -11.05 12.84
N GLY A 285 25.60 -10.04 12.09
CA GLY A 285 26.11 -8.68 12.14
C GLY A 285 27.36 -8.41 11.30
N LYS A 286 27.73 -9.32 10.38
CA LYS A 286 28.91 -9.13 9.50
C LYS A 286 28.65 -9.61 8.08
N PHE A 287 28.70 -8.71 7.10
CA PHE A 287 28.62 -9.08 5.70
C PHE A 287 29.88 -9.86 5.24
N SER A 288 29.70 -10.90 4.43
CA SER A 288 30.79 -11.46 3.64
C SER A 288 31.15 -10.51 2.50
N SER A 289 32.31 -10.73 1.87
CA SER A 289 32.74 -9.87 0.74
C SER A 289 31.75 -9.95 -0.44
N ALA A 290 31.22 -11.12 -0.77
CA ALA A 290 30.26 -11.30 -1.84
C ALA A 290 28.89 -10.65 -1.51
N GLN A 291 28.43 -10.76 -0.27
CA GLN A 291 27.21 -10.11 0.20
C GLN A 291 27.34 -8.60 0.15
N ARG A 292 28.49 -8.06 0.62
CA ARG A 292 28.77 -6.63 0.63
C ARG A 292 28.83 -6.05 -0.78
N GLU A 293 29.46 -6.75 -1.72
CA GLU A 293 29.56 -6.32 -3.11
C GLU A 293 28.20 -6.14 -3.77
N LEU A 294 27.26 -7.09 -3.57
CA LEU A 294 25.89 -6.97 -4.08
C LEU A 294 25.05 -5.96 -3.28
N TYR A 295 25.25 -5.88 -1.98
CA TYR A 295 24.55 -4.94 -1.12
C TYR A 295 24.85 -3.48 -1.53
N ASP A 296 26.12 -3.16 -1.69
CA ASP A 296 26.55 -1.82 -2.09
C ASP A 296 26.04 -1.45 -3.49
N LEU A 297 25.90 -2.44 -4.41
CA LEU A 297 25.30 -2.23 -5.72
C LEU A 297 23.80 -1.91 -5.61
N VAL A 298 23.03 -2.67 -4.80
CA VAL A 298 21.61 -2.40 -4.59
C VAL A 298 21.41 -1.03 -3.93
N TRP A 299 22.24 -0.70 -2.93
CA TRP A 299 22.20 0.62 -2.30
C TRP A 299 22.49 1.74 -3.29
N ALA A 300 23.54 1.62 -4.12
CA ALA A 300 23.83 2.61 -5.14
C ALA A 300 22.68 2.80 -6.14
N SER A 301 21.97 1.73 -6.48
CA SER A 301 20.81 1.79 -7.36
C SER A 301 19.61 2.49 -6.69
N GLN A 302 19.42 2.30 -5.38
CA GLN A 302 18.42 3.02 -4.59
C GLN A 302 18.71 4.52 -4.54
N GLU A 303 19.94 4.91 -4.28
CA GLU A 303 20.35 6.34 -4.26
C GLU A 303 20.12 7.01 -5.62
N ALA A 304 20.35 6.29 -6.73
CA ALA A 304 20.04 6.79 -8.06
C ALA A 304 18.55 6.99 -8.29
N ALA A 305 17.72 6.06 -7.80
CA ALA A 305 16.26 6.17 -7.87
C ALA A 305 15.72 7.33 -7.01
N ILE A 306 16.25 7.51 -5.80
CA ILE A 306 15.92 8.63 -4.91
C ILE A 306 16.23 9.96 -5.59
N ALA A 307 17.41 10.09 -6.21
CA ALA A 307 17.81 11.30 -6.94
C ALA A 307 16.90 11.60 -8.14
N ALA A 308 16.29 10.57 -8.76
CA ALA A 308 15.32 10.69 -9.85
C ALA A 308 13.89 10.96 -9.36
N THR A 309 13.62 10.90 -8.04
CA THR A 309 12.29 11.09 -7.45
C THR A 309 12.11 12.56 -7.03
N HIS A 310 11.47 13.36 -7.87
CA HIS A 310 11.24 14.80 -7.60
C HIS A 310 10.00 15.29 -8.33
N GLU A 311 9.49 16.47 -7.97
CA GLU A 311 8.41 17.13 -8.67
C GLU A 311 8.70 17.26 -10.17
N GLY A 312 7.72 16.90 -11.01
CA GLY A 312 7.83 16.97 -12.47
C GLY A 312 8.51 15.76 -13.14
N ALA A 313 9.23 14.91 -12.38
CA ALA A 313 9.69 13.62 -12.86
C ALA A 313 8.50 12.69 -13.14
N ARG A 314 8.72 11.63 -13.88
CA ARG A 314 7.70 10.62 -14.10
C ARG A 314 7.86 9.45 -13.13
N PHE A 315 6.78 8.77 -12.80
CA PHE A 315 6.81 7.60 -11.92
C PHE A 315 7.77 6.50 -12.41
N VAL A 316 8.03 6.42 -13.70
CA VAL A 316 8.96 5.43 -14.28
C VAL A 316 10.43 5.84 -14.11
N ASP A 317 10.74 7.12 -13.96
CA ASP A 317 12.13 7.62 -13.95
C ASP A 317 13.00 6.99 -12.84
N PRO A 318 12.54 6.83 -11.58
CA PRO A 318 13.25 6.10 -10.54
C PRO A 318 13.58 4.65 -10.95
N HIS A 319 12.66 3.96 -11.62
CA HIS A 319 12.90 2.60 -12.10
C HIS A 319 13.97 2.56 -13.19
N GLU A 320 13.93 3.48 -14.14
CA GLU A 320 14.94 3.57 -15.21
C GLU A 320 16.34 3.89 -14.66
N ALA A 321 16.41 4.77 -13.65
CA ALA A 321 17.65 5.07 -12.94
C ALA A 321 18.19 3.83 -12.21
N THR A 322 17.34 3.10 -11.50
CA THR A 322 17.68 1.82 -10.86
C THR A 322 18.23 0.81 -11.86
N VAL A 323 17.48 0.55 -12.95
CA VAL A 323 17.86 -0.44 -13.97
C VAL A 323 19.21 -0.11 -14.58
N LYS A 324 19.52 1.16 -14.84
CA LYS A 324 20.80 1.59 -15.40
C LYS A 324 21.97 1.25 -14.48
N VAL A 325 21.84 1.49 -13.17
CA VAL A 325 22.88 1.18 -12.18
C VAL A 325 23.04 -0.32 -12.01
N LEU A 326 21.92 -1.05 -11.84
CA LEU A 326 21.96 -2.49 -11.64
C LEU A 326 22.50 -3.22 -12.89
N ALA A 327 22.09 -2.84 -14.10
CA ALA A 327 22.59 -3.45 -15.33
C ALA A 327 24.10 -3.29 -15.50
N GLN A 328 24.65 -2.09 -15.25
CA GLN A 328 26.09 -1.88 -15.28
C GLN A 328 26.79 -2.68 -14.19
N GLY A 329 26.30 -2.59 -12.94
CA GLY A 329 26.90 -3.30 -11.83
C GLY A 329 26.87 -4.82 -11.98
N MET A 330 25.82 -5.40 -12.55
CA MET A 330 25.76 -6.85 -12.85
C MET A 330 26.83 -7.30 -13.86
N LEU A 331 27.21 -6.43 -14.82
CA LEU A 331 28.34 -6.66 -15.70
C LEU A 331 29.66 -6.56 -14.94
N ASP A 332 29.84 -5.53 -14.12
CA ASP A 332 31.07 -5.24 -13.39
C ASP A 332 31.43 -6.35 -12.38
N VAL A 333 30.42 -6.87 -11.67
CA VAL A 333 30.62 -7.99 -10.70
C VAL A 333 30.63 -9.38 -11.35
N GLY A 334 30.36 -9.45 -12.66
CA GLY A 334 30.34 -10.70 -13.42
C GLY A 334 29.10 -11.58 -13.22
N LEU A 335 27.99 -11.02 -12.76
CA LEU A 335 26.68 -11.70 -12.77
C LEU A 335 26.17 -11.87 -14.21
N LEU A 336 26.46 -10.93 -15.08
CA LEU A 336 26.21 -10.98 -16.52
C LEU A 336 27.53 -11.04 -17.28
N ASP A 337 27.63 -11.94 -18.24
CA ASP A 337 28.80 -12.10 -19.12
C ASP A 337 28.67 -11.17 -20.34
N ALA A 338 29.46 -10.10 -20.36
CA ALA A 338 29.43 -9.10 -21.44
C ALA A 338 29.63 -9.71 -22.85
N ASN A 339 30.35 -10.85 -22.97
CA ASN A 339 30.52 -11.52 -24.25
C ASN A 339 29.22 -12.15 -24.76
N LYS A 340 28.25 -12.42 -23.87
CA LYS A 340 26.94 -13.01 -24.19
C LYS A 340 25.83 -11.99 -24.34
N VAL A 341 25.81 -10.97 -23.43
CA VAL A 341 24.69 -10.03 -23.34
C VAL A 341 25.01 -8.65 -23.92
N GLY A 342 26.27 -8.38 -24.29
CA GLY A 342 26.71 -7.08 -24.79
C GLY A 342 27.02 -6.05 -23.70
N HIS A 343 26.94 -4.78 -24.03
CA HIS A 343 27.17 -3.66 -23.13
C HIS A 343 25.88 -3.30 -22.35
N VAL A 344 25.97 -2.34 -21.44
CA VAL A 344 24.87 -1.93 -20.58
C VAL A 344 23.58 -1.58 -21.36
N GLN A 345 23.71 -0.90 -22.50
CA GLN A 345 22.56 -0.56 -23.35
C GLN A 345 21.88 -1.81 -23.92
N ASP A 346 22.65 -2.83 -24.30
CA ASP A 346 22.14 -4.10 -24.78
C ASP A 346 21.45 -4.87 -23.65
N VAL A 347 22.04 -4.88 -22.44
CA VAL A 347 21.47 -5.48 -21.23
C VAL A 347 20.11 -4.86 -20.92
N ILE A 348 19.98 -3.53 -21.00
CA ILE A 348 18.73 -2.81 -20.78
C ILE A 348 17.73 -3.10 -21.88
N ALA A 349 18.13 -2.98 -23.15
CA ALA A 349 17.27 -3.19 -24.31
C ALA A 349 16.70 -4.61 -24.38
N ASN A 350 17.53 -5.61 -24.09
CA ASN A 350 17.16 -7.03 -24.10
C ASN A 350 16.61 -7.52 -22.76
N ARG A 351 16.59 -6.66 -21.74
CA ARG A 351 16.16 -6.98 -20.36
C ARG A 351 16.94 -8.17 -19.75
N SER A 352 18.20 -8.34 -20.08
CA SER A 352 19.04 -9.42 -19.55
C SER A 352 19.20 -9.33 -18.03
N TYR A 353 19.10 -8.14 -17.45
CA TYR A 353 19.08 -7.88 -16.00
C TYR A 353 17.91 -8.56 -15.29
N PHE A 354 16.82 -8.89 -16.01
CA PHE A 354 15.56 -9.40 -15.44
C PHE A 354 15.73 -10.77 -14.77
N GLN A 355 16.81 -11.50 -15.11
CA GLN A 355 17.19 -12.73 -14.42
C GLN A 355 17.43 -12.51 -12.92
N PHE A 356 17.93 -11.32 -12.52
CA PHE A 356 18.31 -11.00 -11.14
C PHE A 356 17.51 -9.86 -10.53
N TYR A 357 16.84 -9.05 -11.36
CA TYR A 357 15.95 -7.98 -10.94
C TYR A 357 14.68 -7.98 -11.78
N MET A 358 13.63 -8.62 -11.27
CA MET A 358 12.44 -8.98 -12.05
C MET A 358 11.17 -8.21 -11.64
N HIS A 359 11.26 -7.21 -10.76
CA HIS A 359 10.12 -6.39 -10.34
C HIS A 359 10.33 -4.90 -10.62
N ARG A 360 9.32 -4.09 -10.38
CA ARG A 360 9.39 -2.63 -10.46
C ARG A 360 10.10 -2.07 -9.23
N THR A 361 10.54 -0.80 -9.31
CA THR A 361 11.26 -0.13 -8.21
C THR A 361 10.31 0.51 -7.20
N GLY A 362 9.00 0.48 -7.39
CA GLY A 362 8.08 1.06 -6.43
C GLY A 362 6.63 1.02 -6.84
N HIS A 363 5.77 1.39 -5.91
CA HIS A 363 4.32 1.55 -6.04
C HIS A 363 3.86 2.75 -5.19
N TRP A 364 2.60 3.19 -5.40
CA TRP A 364 1.99 4.16 -4.50
C TRP A 364 1.78 3.57 -3.11
N LEU A 365 1.93 4.39 -2.09
CA LEU A 365 1.75 4.04 -0.69
C LEU A 365 0.77 5.02 -0.01
N GLY A 366 -0.07 4.52 0.87
CA GLY A 366 -1.02 5.34 1.61
C GLY A 366 -1.87 4.53 2.60
N MET A 367 -3.20 4.58 2.44
CA MET A 367 -4.09 3.78 3.28
C MET A 367 -4.04 2.28 2.94
N ASP A 368 -3.63 1.95 1.74
CA ASP A 368 -3.33 0.60 1.32
C ASP A 368 -1.83 0.52 1.01
N VAL A 369 -1.18 -0.63 1.25
CA VAL A 369 0.26 -0.78 0.97
C VAL A 369 0.55 -0.60 -0.52
N HIS A 370 -0.22 -1.24 -1.38
CA HIS A 370 -0.29 -0.92 -2.80
C HIS A 370 -1.48 0.02 -2.99
N ASP A 371 -1.22 1.33 -2.80
CA ASP A 371 -2.28 2.34 -2.75
C ASP A 371 -2.86 2.63 -4.13
N CYS A 372 -4.07 3.15 -4.12
CA CYS A 372 -4.80 3.55 -5.31
C CYS A 372 -4.16 4.76 -6.02
N GLY A 373 -4.47 4.93 -7.28
CA GLY A 373 -3.98 6.01 -8.13
C GLY A 373 -3.48 5.52 -9.48
N SER A 374 -3.69 6.31 -10.52
CA SER A 374 -3.24 5.95 -11.86
C SER A 374 -1.72 6.06 -11.97
N TYR A 375 -1.09 5.05 -12.57
CA TYR A 375 0.32 5.07 -13.00
C TYR A 375 0.50 5.72 -14.38
N VAL A 376 -0.59 6.05 -15.06
CA VAL A 376 -0.61 6.79 -16.33
C VAL A 376 -1.01 8.22 -16.06
N GLU A 377 -0.38 9.19 -16.75
CA GLU A 377 -0.77 10.60 -16.64
C GLU A 377 -2.16 10.81 -17.27
N PRO A 378 -3.17 11.26 -16.50
CA PRO A 378 -4.54 11.36 -16.99
C PRO A 378 -4.71 12.32 -18.19
N SER A 379 -3.92 13.38 -18.24
CA SER A 379 -3.93 14.34 -19.35
C SER A 379 -3.36 13.78 -20.66
N GLU A 380 -2.63 12.66 -20.60
CA GLU A 380 -1.91 12.03 -21.72
C GLU A 380 -2.42 10.61 -22.04
N VAL A 381 -3.53 10.18 -21.47
CA VAL A 381 -4.06 8.81 -21.59
C VAL A 381 -4.29 8.36 -23.05
N GLY A 382 -4.56 9.30 -23.94
CA GLY A 382 -4.70 9.04 -25.39
C GLY A 382 -3.39 8.87 -26.14
N THR A 383 -2.25 9.20 -25.52
CA THR A 383 -0.91 9.07 -26.12
C THR A 383 -0.32 7.72 -25.75
N PHE A 384 0.23 7.01 -26.71
CA PHE A 384 0.96 5.75 -26.47
C PHE A 384 2.02 5.53 -27.55
N SER A 385 3.06 4.75 -27.18
CA SER A 385 4.01 4.16 -28.10
C SER A 385 3.87 2.63 -28.10
N GLU A 386 4.25 1.97 -29.16
CA GLU A 386 4.25 0.51 -29.23
C GLU A 386 5.67 0.00 -29.30
N ARG A 387 5.96 -1.01 -28.49
CA ARG A 387 7.23 -1.74 -28.52
C ARG A 387 6.99 -3.23 -28.38
N LYS A 388 7.90 -4.02 -28.87
CA LYS A 388 7.91 -5.47 -28.66
C LYS A 388 8.68 -5.79 -27.38
N ASP A 389 8.06 -6.54 -26.46
CA ASP A 389 8.76 -7.05 -25.28
C ASP A 389 9.85 -8.05 -25.68
N PRO A 390 11.11 -7.83 -25.31
CA PRO A 390 12.21 -8.70 -25.72
C PRO A 390 12.16 -10.10 -25.08
N LEU A 391 11.46 -10.28 -23.95
CA LEU A 391 11.35 -11.55 -23.24
C LEU A 391 10.18 -12.38 -23.72
N SER A 392 8.98 -11.80 -23.81
CA SER A 392 7.77 -12.51 -24.23
C SER A 392 7.52 -12.44 -25.73
N GLY A 393 8.05 -11.43 -26.40
CA GLY A 393 7.77 -11.15 -27.82
C GLY A 393 6.42 -10.47 -28.07
N GLU A 394 5.67 -10.15 -27.03
CA GLU A 394 4.36 -9.48 -27.11
C GLU A 394 4.49 -8.01 -27.47
N LEU A 395 3.47 -7.47 -28.15
CA LEU A 395 3.37 -6.05 -28.43
C LEU A 395 2.81 -5.35 -27.18
N ILE A 396 3.62 -4.45 -26.59
CA ILE A 396 3.23 -3.64 -25.43
C ILE A 396 2.90 -2.22 -25.90
N LYS A 397 1.80 -1.67 -25.37
CA LYS A 397 1.46 -0.26 -25.49
C LYS A 397 1.92 0.47 -24.25
N ASP A 398 3.01 1.21 -24.35
CA ASP A 398 3.50 2.06 -23.29
C ASP A 398 2.80 3.42 -23.33
N ARG A 399 2.18 3.79 -22.24
CA ARG A 399 1.56 5.12 -22.04
C ARG A 399 2.46 5.99 -21.19
N PRO A 400 2.40 7.34 -21.36
CA PRO A 400 3.15 8.25 -20.50
C PRO A 400 2.86 8.00 -19.03
N SER A 401 3.93 7.77 -18.27
CA SER A 401 3.85 7.51 -16.84
C SER A 401 3.44 8.76 -16.08
N ARG A 402 2.79 8.58 -14.93
CA ARG A 402 2.30 9.64 -14.05
C ARG A 402 3.39 10.66 -13.72
N ILE A 403 3.07 11.95 -13.83
CA ILE A 403 3.93 13.02 -13.37
C ILE A 403 3.86 13.12 -11.86
N LEU A 404 5.02 13.09 -11.21
CA LEU A 404 5.14 13.21 -9.76
C LEU A 404 4.84 14.64 -9.30
N ARG A 405 4.05 14.76 -8.23
CA ARG A 405 3.63 16.03 -7.63
C ARG A 405 3.86 15.99 -6.12
N PRO A 406 4.17 17.14 -5.49
CA PRO A 406 4.32 17.21 -4.03
C PRO A 406 3.13 16.61 -3.28
N GLY A 407 3.40 15.82 -2.24
CA GLY A 407 2.39 15.08 -1.48
C GLY A 407 2.06 13.68 -2.00
N MET A 408 2.57 13.29 -3.18
CA MET A 408 2.52 11.88 -3.60
C MET A 408 3.53 11.08 -2.78
N VAL A 409 3.16 9.86 -2.39
CA VAL A 409 4.03 8.94 -1.64
C VAL A 409 4.18 7.66 -2.43
N LEU A 410 5.43 7.21 -2.59
CA LEU A 410 5.78 5.98 -3.30
C LEU A 410 6.91 5.25 -2.59
N THR A 411 6.99 3.93 -2.78
CA THR A 411 8.16 3.13 -2.34
C THR A 411 9.30 3.25 -3.34
N ILE A 412 10.53 3.06 -2.85
CA ILE A 412 11.75 2.95 -3.68
C ILE A 412 12.49 1.71 -3.20
N GLU A 413 12.34 0.58 -3.94
CA GLU A 413 12.63 -0.78 -3.49
C GLU A 413 13.47 -1.62 -4.47
N PRO A 414 14.62 -1.17 -4.95
CA PRO A 414 15.47 -2.01 -5.80
C PRO A 414 15.96 -3.26 -5.09
N GLY A 415 16.28 -4.31 -5.88
CA GLY A 415 16.82 -5.56 -5.33
C GLY A 415 17.63 -6.36 -6.34
N ILE A 416 18.37 -7.34 -5.84
CA ILE A 416 19.06 -8.39 -6.60
C ILE A 416 18.79 -9.74 -5.94
N TYR A 417 18.42 -10.74 -6.75
CA TYR A 417 18.07 -12.06 -6.27
C TYR A 417 18.80 -13.11 -7.08
N VAL A 418 19.84 -13.72 -6.49
CA VAL A 418 20.75 -14.63 -7.19
C VAL A 418 20.46 -16.08 -6.82
N ARG A 419 19.67 -16.74 -7.65
CA ARG A 419 19.43 -18.20 -7.53
C ARG A 419 20.54 -18.96 -8.25
N PRO A 420 20.90 -20.16 -7.77
CA PRO A 420 21.82 -21.03 -8.48
C PRO A 420 21.34 -21.32 -9.91
N ALA A 421 22.19 -21.03 -10.90
CA ALA A 421 21.91 -21.29 -12.30
C ALA A 421 23.22 -21.45 -13.10
N PRO A 422 23.20 -22.15 -14.26
CA PRO A 422 24.39 -22.27 -15.09
C PRO A 422 24.96 -20.92 -15.51
N GLY A 423 26.25 -20.71 -15.28
CA GLY A 423 26.98 -19.49 -15.64
C GLY A 423 26.88 -18.37 -14.59
N VAL A 424 26.11 -18.54 -13.52
CA VAL A 424 26.08 -17.62 -12.38
C VAL A 424 27.22 -17.96 -11.42
N PRO A 425 28.06 -16.98 -10.98
CA PRO A 425 29.16 -17.25 -10.05
C PRO A 425 28.66 -17.83 -8.71
N GLU A 426 29.22 -18.94 -8.29
CA GLU A 426 28.81 -19.65 -7.05
C GLU A 426 28.89 -18.77 -5.80
N ARG A 427 29.85 -17.83 -5.76
CA ARG A 427 30.02 -16.90 -4.62
C ARG A 427 28.80 -16.02 -4.34
N PHE A 428 27.91 -15.88 -5.32
CA PHE A 428 26.68 -15.10 -5.20
C PHE A 428 25.42 -15.95 -5.05
N HIS A 429 25.52 -17.28 -5.15
CA HIS A 429 24.34 -18.14 -5.04
C HIS A 429 23.60 -17.93 -3.71
N ASN A 430 22.28 -17.90 -3.79
CA ASN A 430 21.35 -17.71 -2.65
C ASN A 430 21.50 -16.37 -1.93
N ILE A 431 22.04 -15.36 -2.59
CA ILE A 431 22.01 -13.98 -2.08
C ILE A 431 20.78 -13.28 -2.67
N GLY A 432 19.84 -12.91 -1.79
CA GLY A 432 18.70 -12.04 -2.08
C GLY A 432 18.81 -10.75 -1.28
N ILE A 433 18.74 -9.61 -1.94
CA ILE A 433 18.85 -8.29 -1.31
C ILE A 433 17.76 -7.39 -1.88
N ARG A 434 16.98 -6.75 -1.01
CA ARG A 434 16.11 -5.61 -1.29
C ARG A 434 16.36 -4.55 -0.25
N ILE A 435 16.37 -3.28 -0.68
CA ILE A 435 16.46 -2.12 0.18
C ILE A 435 15.33 -1.17 -0.23
N GLU A 436 14.46 -0.84 0.71
CA GLU A 436 13.25 -0.08 0.43
C GLU A 436 13.03 1.03 1.42
N ASP A 437 12.62 2.18 0.92
CA ASP A 437 12.18 3.32 1.71
C ASP A 437 10.93 3.96 1.11
N ASP A 438 10.11 4.54 1.99
CA ASP A 438 8.97 5.38 1.64
C ASP A 438 9.42 6.80 1.32
N ALA A 439 9.08 7.29 0.14
CA ALA A 439 9.45 8.59 -0.37
C ALA A 439 8.23 9.50 -0.56
N VAL A 440 8.19 10.62 0.16
CA VAL A 440 7.23 11.71 -0.05
C VAL A 440 7.81 12.68 -1.08
N VAL A 441 7.13 12.86 -2.21
CA VAL A 441 7.54 13.83 -3.23
C VAL A 441 7.41 15.25 -2.67
N THR A 442 8.44 16.05 -2.84
CA THR A 442 8.49 17.47 -2.43
C THR A 442 8.85 18.37 -3.61
N ALA A 443 8.77 19.68 -3.45
CA ALA A 443 9.15 20.64 -4.48
C ALA A 443 10.66 20.62 -4.85
N LYS A 444 11.52 19.97 -4.05
CA LYS A 444 12.97 19.96 -4.24
C LYS A 444 13.60 18.56 -4.31
N GLY A 445 12.80 17.52 -4.45
CA GLY A 445 13.24 16.13 -4.42
C GLY A 445 12.20 15.25 -3.73
N CYS A 446 12.64 14.34 -2.86
CA CYS A 446 11.75 13.58 -1.98
C CYS A 446 12.27 13.56 -0.54
N GLU A 447 11.35 13.41 0.41
CA GLU A 447 11.63 13.16 1.82
C GLU A 447 11.50 11.65 2.06
N LEU A 448 12.55 11.01 2.56
CA LEU A 448 12.50 9.61 2.96
C LEU A 448 12.06 9.52 4.41
N ILE A 449 10.85 9.03 4.65
CA ILE A 449 10.23 9.00 5.98
C ILE A 449 10.58 7.74 6.79
N THR A 450 11.36 6.81 6.21
CA THR A 450 11.75 5.52 6.80
C THR A 450 13.25 5.42 7.14
N ARG A 451 14.02 6.49 6.98
CA ARG A 451 15.49 6.48 7.16
C ARG A 451 15.97 6.47 8.62
N ASP A 452 15.08 6.34 9.59
CA ASP A 452 15.43 6.08 10.99
C ASP A 452 16.02 4.66 11.21
N VAL A 453 15.89 3.78 10.23
CA VAL A 453 16.59 2.49 10.19
C VAL A 453 17.80 2.57 9.25
N PRO A 454 19.01 2.12 9.67
CA PRO A 454 20.22 2.26 8.88
C PRO A 454 20.14 1.51 7.55
N VAL A 455 20.79 2.08 6.55
CA VAL A 455 20.87 1.54 5.18
C VAL A 455 22.31 1.18 4.81
N LYS A 456 23.29 1.98 5.24
CA LYS A 456 24.70 1.69 4.92
C LYS A 456 25.17 0.45 5.66
N ALA A 457 25.87 -0.44 4.94
CA ALA A 457 26.30 -1.70 5.51
C ALA A 457 27.17 -1.51 6.77
N ASP A 458 28.04 -0.50 6.83
CA ASP A 458 28.86 -0.21 8.01
C ASP A 458 28.03 0.25 9.21
N GLU A 459 26.94 0.98 8.98
CA GLU A 459 26.01 1.44 10.02
C GLU A 459 25.18 0.24 10.56
N ILE A 460 24.77 -0.67 9.67
CA ILE A 460 24.09 -1.92 10.04
C ILE A 460 25.01 -2.80 10.89
N GLU A 461 26.25 -3.02 10.44
CA GLU A 461 27.24 -3.80 11.20
C GLU A 461 27.55 -3.14 12.55
N ALA A 462 27.58 -1.82 12.64
CA ALA A 462 27.77 -1.11 13.90
C ALA A 462 26.57 -1.28 14.84
N LEU A 463 25.35 -1.11 14.34
CA LEU A 463 24.09 -1.30 15.10
C LEU A 463 23.99 -2.70 15.70
N MET A 464 24.44 -3.73 14.97
CA MET A 464 24.29 -5.13 15.34
C MET A 464 25.41 -5.64 16.26
N ARG A 465 26.46 -4.84 16.52
CA ARG A 465 27.53 -5.17 17.50
C ARG A 465 27.07 -5.03 18.94
N ASP A 466 26.19 -4.07 19.21
CA ASP A 466 25.62 -3.76 20.53
C ASP A 466 24.45 -4.72 20.87
#